data_995c5c30962de3049828368602197522
#
_entry.id   995c5c30962de3049828368602197522
#
_cell.length_a   1.000
_cell.length_b   1.000
_cell.length_c   1.000
_cell.angle_alpha   90.00
_cell.angle_beta   90.00
_cell.angle_gamma   90.00
#
_symmetry.space_group_name_H-M   'P 1'
#
loop_
_entity.id
_entity.type
_entity.pdbx_description
1 polymer ?
#
loop_
_entity_poly.entity_id
_entity_poly.type
_entity_poly.pdbx_seq_one_letter_code
_entity_poly.pdbx_strand_id
1 'polypeptide(L)'
;MKKKVLAMLLAFAMTFSLAACGSSGGDKKQASSDATEESGTDEDAIPENEITGDPSAKDAFVIWAWNTDFTTLQDLLVKKYPDLKDRLVFVNCGGSSYYQDKIDALLEDPGNELYPDMMLLEVGYVQKYVQSDYLMSLKDLGITDADTADQFSYNIELGSDKDGVQKASFWQATPGCIQIRADLAEKYLGTTDQAELEKMFSNWDSILEAARKVNDASGGKVKLFSGYDDLKYIFLNGARTVGWYDDNDVIQMDPAMEEYMEYSKTLYDEDLTFNTTMWGTDWAALKDGDGEKSEACIAFAGCPWYTYWSLTDTWDKNTILVDAPVQFYWGDTGLAATAKCADKDVAAEIIKSCTCDKDFMTSIYKANGDFVNNQKAISDIVANSVKGASTFSLYGDQNIPEFFSTRGQNVDVSLVTAEDMTINETLFPAAVTAYATGKSDMDTAIKDFKAAVHDTYSYLKVE
;
A
#
# COMPACT_ATOMS: atom_id res chain seq x y z
N MET A 1 2.59 -16.83 -28.90
CA MET A 1 2.72 -16.07 -27.67
C MET A 1 3.10 -16.89 -26.42
N LYS A 2 3.02 -18.23 -26.43
CA LYS A 2 3.35 -19.11 -25.27
C LYS A 2 4.86 -19.33 -24.96
N LYS A 3 5.80 -18.64 -25.60
CA LYS A 3 7.26 -18.83 -25.39
C LYS A 3 8.01 -17.61 -24.85
N LYS A 4 7.33 -16.48 -24.61
CA LYS A 4 7.97 -15.23 -24.13
C LYS A 4 7.94 -15.05 -22.61
N VAL A 5 7.11 -15.75 -21.87
CA VAL A 5 6.98 -15.65 -20.41
C VAL A 5 8.07 -16.46 -19.67
N LEU A 6 8.73 -17.39 -20.33
CA LEU A 6 9.68 -18.32 -19.68
C LEU A 6 11.14 -17.81 -19.58
N ALA A 7 11.43 -16.58 -19.97
CA ALA A 7 12.81 -16.06 -20.02
C ALA A 7 13.15 -15.04 -18.90
N MET A 8 12.23 -14.77 -17.96
CA MET A 8 12.39 -13.70 -16.95
C MET A 8 12.85 -14.15 -15.56
N LEU A 9 13.17 -15.42 -15.35
CA LEU A 9 13.49 -15.95 -14.01
C LEU A 9 14.99 -16.05 -13.69
N LEU A 10 15.87 -15.41 -14.44
CA LEU A 10 17.32 -15.51 -14.18
C LEU A 10 18.01 -14.18 -14.47
N ALA A 11 18.06 -13.27 -13.52
CA ALA A 11 19.16 -12.35 -13.26
C ALA A 11 18.74 -11.19 -12.33
N PHE A 12 18.95 -11.29 -11.04
CA PHE A 12 19.26 -10.11 -10.22
C PHE A 12 20.10 -10.53 -9.02
N ALA A 13 21.40 -10.57 -9.23
CA ALA A 13 22.40 -10.39 -8.20
C ALA A 13 23.41 -9.40 -8.76
N MET A 14 23.26 -8.12 -8.50
CA MET A 14 24.34 -7.14 -8.67
C MET A 14 24.33 -6.13 -7.53
N THR A 15 25.32 -6.29 -6.72
CA THR A 15 25.85 -5.46 -5.65
C THR A 15 26.16 -4.04 -6.08
N PHE A 16 25.65 -3.05 -5.33
CA PHE A 16 26.26 -1.72 -5.26
C PHE A 16 26.80 -1.48 -3.85
N SER A 17 28.12 -1.60 -3.74
CA SER A 17 28.88 -1.15 -2.59
C SER A 17 29.21 0.33 -2.71
N LEU A 18 28.81 1.14 -1.76
CA LEU A 18 29.41 2.45 -1.49
C LEU A 18 29.62 2.62 0.00
N ALA A 19 30.88 2.59 0.38
CA ALA A 19 31.37 2.78 1.72
C ALA A 19 31.30 4.24 2.14
N ALA A 20 30.85 4.51 3.38
CA ALA A 20 31.29 5.67 4.15
C ALA A 20 31.30 5.34 5.65
N CYS A 21 32.46 5.48 6.25
CA CYS A 21 32.81 5.24 7.65
C CYS A 21 32.23 6.28 8.61
N GLY A 22 32.02 5.87 9.88
CA GLY A 22 32.18 6.77 11.00
C GLY A 22 31.37 6.49 12.26
N SER A 23 31.84 5.61 13.06
CA SER A 23 31.99 5.45 14.53
C SER A 23 31.02 6.07 15.57
N SER A 24 30.59 5.17 16.41
CA SER A 24 30.64 5.02 17.90
C SER A 24 29.53 5.63 18.75
N GLY A 25 28.76 4.74 19.35
CA GLY A 25 28.89 4.40 20.77
C GLY A 25 27.72 4.78 21.66
N GLY A 26 27.03 3.83 22.28
CA GLY A 26 26.51 4.02 23.64
C GLY A 26 25.05 3.65 23.93
N ASP A 27 24.89 2.40 24.37
CA ASP A 27 23.96 1.89 25.42
C ASP A 27 22.43 2.11 25.40
N LYS A 28 21.79 0.98 25.18
CA LYS A 28 20.59 0.31 25.73
C LYS A 28 19.63 1.08 26.66
N LYS A 29 18.33 1.10 26.30
CA LYS A 29 17.27 0.47 27.12
C LYS A 29 16.03 0.14 26.31
N GLN A 30 15.49 -1.00 26.63
CA GLN A 30 14.43 -1.79 26.05
C GLN A 30 13.05 -1.30 26.49
N ALA A 31 12.12 -1.11 25.58
CA ALA A 31 10.70 -1.31 25.80
C ALA A 31 9.99 -1.52 24.44
N SER A 32 9.23 -2.57 24.42
CA SER A 32 8.57 -3.24 23.33
C SER A 32 7.40 -2.48 22.70
N SER A 33 7.29 -2.55 21.37
CA SER A 33 6.10 -3.01 20.65
C SER A 33 6.39 -3.01 19.15
N ASP A 34 6.15 -4.13 18.51
CA ASP A 34 6.49 -4.45 17.13
C ASP A 34 5.75 -3.56 16.14
N ALA A 35 6.50 -2.78 15.42
CA ALA A 35 6.29 -2.36 14.04
C ALA A 35 7.65 -1.87 13.51
N THR A 36 8.56 -2.81 13.31
CA THR A 36 9.85 -2.55 12.66
C THR A 36 9.82 -3.11 11.27
N GLU A 37 9.55 -2.25 10.30
CA GLU A 37 10.14 -2.43 8.97
C GLU A 37 11.55 -1.82 9.03
N GLU A 38 12.51 -2.61 8.65
CA GLU A 38 13.93 -2.52 8.91
C GLU A 38 14.58 -1.21 8.49
N SER A 39 15.24 -0.57 9.46
CA SER A 39 16.42 0.25 9.20
C SER A 39 17.66 -0.61 9.49
N GLY A 40 18.38 -0.96 8.41
CA GLY A 40 19.77 -1.39 8.33
C GLY A 40 20.41 -2.05 9.55
N THR A 41 20.42 -3.39 9.55
CA THR A 41 21.48 -4.17 10.17
C THR A 41 21.68 -5.45 9.36
N ASP A 42 22.93 -5.67 8.91
CA ASP A 42 23.42 -6.83 8.13
C ASP A 42 22.65 -7.11 6.80
N GLU A 43 23.18 -6.59 5.72
CA GLU A 43 22.63 -6.55 4.35
C GLU A 43 22.50 -7.91 3.63
N ASP A 44 22.52 -9.09 4.27
CA ASP A 44 22.58 -10.36 3.55
C ASP A 44 21.67 -11.49 4.05
N ALA A 45 20.86 -11.32 5.10
CA ALA A 45 20.01 -12.41 5.59
C ALA A 45 18.54 -12.20 5.28
N ILE A 46 18.01 -12.90 4.26
CA ILE A 46 16.56 -13.03 4.04
C ILE A 46 15.93 -13.63 5.32
N PRO A 47 14.93 -12.99 5.94
CA PRO A 47 14.33 -13.49 7.17
C PRO A 47 13.77 -14.91 6.99
N GLU A 48 13.87 -15.74 8.02
CA GLU A 48 13.21 -17.05 8.03
C GLU A 48 11.68 -16.85 8.07
N ASN A 49 10.95 -17.79 7.44
CA ASN A 49 9.50 -17.75 7.49
C ASN A 49 9.01 -18.10 8.89
N GLU A 50 8.07 -17.33 9.42
CA GLU A 50 7.30 -17.71 10.59
C GLU A 50 6.13 -18.59 10.16
N ILE A 51 6.06 -19.80 10.69
CA ILE A 51 5.03 -20.77 10.34
C ILE A 51 4.16 -21.07 11.56
N THR A 52 2.86 -20.86 11.43
CA THR A 52 1.85 -21.25 12.41
C THR A 52 1.00 -22.37 11.83
N GLY A 53 0.78 -23.43 12.59
CA GLY A 53 0.12 -24.67 12.13
C GLY A 53 1.12 -25.76 11.78
N ASP A 54 0.61 -26.90 11.30
CA ASP A 54 1.42 -28.09 10.95
C ASP A 54 1.31 -28.35 9.44
N PRO A 55 2.32 -28.00 8.63
CA PRO A 55 2.27 -28.22 7.17
C PRO A 55 2.28 -29.70 6.80
N SER A 56 2.70 -30.60 7.71
CA SER A 56 2.67 -32.06 7.51
C SER A 56 1.31 -32.70 7.80
N ALA A 57 0.35 -31.94 8.31
CA ALA A 57 -1.00 -32.42 8.55
C ALA A 57 -1.66 -32.87 7.24
N LYS A 58 -2.41 -33.98 7.28
CA LYS A 58 -2.96 -34.63 6.08
C LYS A 58 -3.79 -33.70 5.19
N ASP A 59 -4.54 -32.78 5.81
CA ASP A 59 -5.46 -31.86 5.14
C ASP A 59 -5.04 -30.41 5.43
N ALA A 60 -3.72 -30.15 5.53
CA ALA A 60 -3.17 -28.80 5.71
C ALA A 60 -3.62 -27.89 4.56
N PHE A 61 -3.93 -26.65 4.90
CA PHE A 61 -4.29 -25.59 3.95
C PHE A 61 -3.34 -24.43 4.18
N VAL A 62 -2.44 -24.21 3.23
CA VAL A 62 -1.30 -23.28 3.37
C VAL A 62 -1.64 -21.91 2.82
N ILE A 63 -1.54 -20.89 3.68
CA ILE A 63 -1.78 -19.48 3.35
C ILE A 63 -0.48 -18.70 3.52
N TRP A 64 -0.05 -18.00 2.48
CA TRP A 64 1.14 -17.16 2.49
C TRP A 64 0.81 -15.67 2.60
N ALA A 65 1.55 -14.96 3.47
CA ALA A 65 1.49 -13.53 3.65
C ALA A 65 2.89 -12.94 3.90
N TRP A 66 2.99 -11.62 3.81
CA TRP A 66 4.21 -10.86 4.16
C TRP A 66 4.17 -10.24 5.56
N ASN A 67 3.02 -10.26 6.21
CA ASN A 67 2.76 -9.70 7.53
C ASN A 67 1.74 -10.55 8.30
N THR A 68 1.28 -10.06 9.44
CA THR A 68 0.35 -10.78 10.34
C THR A 68 -1.09 -10.26 10.29
N ASP A 69 -1.46 -9.37 9.36
CA ASP A 69 -2.79 -8.74 9.30
C ASP A 69 -3.93 -9.75 9.17
N PHE A 70 -3.68 -10.86 8.46
CA PHE A 70 -4.66 -11.91 8.27
C PHE A 70 -4.97 -12.71 9.55
N THR A 71 -4.17 -12.63 10.60
CA THR A 71 -4.38 -13.45 11.83
C THR A 71 -5.72 -13.15 12.50
N THR A 72 -6.17 -11.90 12.51
CA THR A 72 -7.50 -11.53 13.02
C THR A 72 -8.62 -12.19 12.20
N LEU A 73 -8.48 -12.22 10.87
CA LEU A 73 -9.44 -12.88 9.97
C LEU A 73 -9.42 -14.39 10.18
N GLN A 74 -8.24 -14.97 10.38
CA GLN A 74 -8.07 -16.41 10.70
C GLN A 74 -8.81 -16.78 11.98
N ASP A 75 -8.71 -15.99 13.04
CA ASP A 75 -9.45 -16.22 14.30
C ASP A 75 -10.97 -16.18 14.09
N LEU A 76 -11.45 -15.24 13.28
CA LEU A 76 -12.87 -15.17 12.92
C LEU A 76 -13.31 -16.35 12.05
N LEU A 77 -12.46 -16.80 11.11
CA LEU A 77 -12.72 -17.96 10.26
C LEU A 77 -12.81 -19.23 11.09
N VAL A 78 -11.86 -19.48 12.00
CA VAL A 78 -11.88 -20.64 12.89
C VAL A 78 -13.11 -20.63 13.80
N LYS A 79 -13.57 -19.45 14.22
CA LYS A 79 -14.81 -19.33 14.99
C LYS A 79 -16.05 -19.67 14.16
N LYS A 80 -16.09 -19.32 12.87
CA LYS A 80 -17.19 -19.63 11.93
C LYS A 80 -17.11 -21.07 11.45
N TYR A 81 -15.92 -21.58 11.18
CA TYR A 81 -15.60 -22.91 10.67
C TYR A 81 -14.62 -23.63 11.60
N PRO A 82 -15.08 -24.24 12.71
CA PRO A 82 -14.18 -24.83 13.71
C PRO A 82 -13.24 -25.91 13.17
N ASP A 83 -13.63 -26.60 12.10
CA ASP A 83 -12.84 -27.65 11.45
C ASP A 83 -11.57 -27.12 10.79
N LEU A 84 -11.50 -25.81 10.51
CA LEU A 84 -10.30 -25.16 9.95
C LEU A 84 -9.16 -25.03 10.98
N LYS A 85 -9.45 -25.11 12.29
CA LYS A 85 -8.49 -24.82 13.35
C LYS A 85 -7.17 -25.60 13.22
N ASP A 86 -7.28 -26.90 12.94
CA ASP A 86 -6.14 -27.80 12.87
C ASP A 86 -5.64 -28.02 11.43
N ARG A 87 -6.22 -27.29 10.47
CA ARG A 87 -5.88 -27.37 9.03
C ARG A 87 -5.13 -26.16 8.52
N LEU A 88 -5.43 -24.97 9.05
CA LEU A 88 -4.80 -23.74 8.57
C LEU A 88 -3.32 -23.70 8.93
N VAL A 89 -2.50 -23.51 7.92
CA VAL A 89 -1.07 -23.25 8.03
C VAL A 89 -0.82 -21.85 7.50
N PHE A 90 -0.40 -20.95 8.38
CA PHE A 90 -0.11 -19.58 8.01
C PHE A 90 1.40 -19.38 7.95
N VAL A 91 1.89 -18.88 6.82
CA VAL A 91 3.31 -18.60 6.56
C VAL A 91 3.49 -17.10 6.37
N ASN A 92 4.12 -16.46 7.36
CA ASN A 92 4.56 -15.07 7.26
C ASN A 92 6.02 -15.03 6.81
N CYS A 93 6.30 -14.40 5.67
CA CYS A 93 7.65 -14.34 5.12
C CYS A 93 8.53 -13.21 5.68
N GLY A 94 7.97 -12.36 6.56
CA GLY A 94 8.72 -11.33 7.28
C GLY A 94 8.92 -10.02 6.52
N GLY A 95 8.16 -9.75 5.45
CA GLY A 95 8.19 -8.46 4.74
C GLY A 95 7.77 -8.54 3.28
N SER A 96 7.18 -7.46 2.76
CA SER A 96 6.70 -7.38 1.38
C SER A 96 7.84 -7.45 0.35
N SER A 97 9.01 -6.93 0.69
CA SER A 97 10.22 -6.97 -0.17
C SER A 97 10.72 -8.38 -0.49
N TYR A 98 10.48 -9.36 0.41
CA TYR A 98 10.91 -10.75 0.22
C TYR A 98 9.79 -11.65 -0.32
N TYR A 99 8.56 -11.19 -0.27
CA TYR A 99 7.39 -12.01 -0.55
C TYR A 99 7.38 -12.56 -1.97
N GLN A 100 7.57 -11.69 -2.97
CA GLN A 100 7.48 -12.08 -4.37
C GLN A 100 8.54 -13.13 -4.74
N ASP A 101 9.79 -12.95 -4.31
CA ASP A 101 10.88 -13.89 -4.61
C ASP A 101 10.61 -15.26 -4.02
N LYS A 102 10.12 -15.31 -2.77
CA LYS A 102 9.79 -16.57 -2.09
C LYS A 102 8.60 -17.28 -2.75
N ILE A 103 7.55 -16.54 -3.08
CA ILE A 103 6.35 -17.09 -3.71
C ILE A 103 6.65 -17.56 -5.14
N ASP A 104 7.37 -16.78 -5.94
CA ASP A 104 7.71 -17.16 -7.31
C ASP A 104 8.47 -18.50 -7.34
N ALA A 105 9.43 -18.67 -6.43
CA ALA A 105 10.16 -19.93 -6.30
C ALA A 105 9.26 -21.13 -5.93
N LEU A 106 8.26 -20.92 -5.06
CA LEU A 106 7.33 -21.96 -4.64
C LEU A 106 6.31 -22.30 -5.74
N LEU A 107 5.85 -21.33 -6.49
CA LEU A 107 4.90 -21.56 -7.59
C LEU A 107 5.50 -22.46 -8.68
N GLU A 108 6.83 -22.52 -8.80
CA GLU A 108 7.55 -23.44 -9.69
C GLU A 108 7.79 -24.84 -9.06
N ASP A 109 7.55 -25.01 -7.75
CA ASP A 109 7.75 -26.27 -7.01
C ASP A 109 6.46 -26.78 -6.34
N PRO A 110 5.48 -27.27 -7.10
CA PRO A 110 4.20 -27.74 -6.53
C PRO A 110 4.31 -29.02 -5.67
N GLY A 111 5.51 -29.57 -5.51
CA GLY A 111 5.79 -30.68 -4.61
C GLY A 111 6.27 -30.26 -3.22
N ASN A 112 6.48 -28.98 -2.99
CA ASN A 112 6.89 -28.42 -1.71
C ASN A 112 5.75 -28.49 -0.69
N GLU A 113 6.04 -28.86 0.54
CA GLU A 113 5.04 -28.94 1.63
C GLU A 113 4.45 -27.57 2.01
N LEU A 114 5.16 -26.48 1.71
CA LEU A 114 4.73 -25.10 1.89
C LEU A 114 4.16 -24.48 0.61
N TYR A 115 3.89 -25.28 -0.45
CA TYR A 115 3.24 -24.74 -1.64
C TYR A 115 1.91 -24.09 -1.25
N PRO A 116 1.65 -22.82 -1.65
CA PRO A 116 0.46 -22.12 -1.21
C PRO A 116 -0.82 -22.71 -1.82
N ASP A 117 -1.81 -23.02 -0.98
CA ASP A 117 -3.20 -23.17 -1.42
C ASP A 117 -3.80 -21.78 -1.69
N MET A 118 -3.44 -20.80 -0.86
CA MET A 118 -3.90 -19.43 -0.98
C MET A 118 -2.74 -18.45 -0.77
N MET A 119 -2.77 -17.37 -1.53
CA MET A 119 -1.82 -16.26 -1.44
C MET A 119 -2.55 -15.00 -1.00
N LEU A 120 -1.93 -14.25 -0.09
CA LEU A 120 -2.26 -12.86 0.13
C LEU A 120 -1.46 -12.01 -0.87
N LEU A 121 -2.13 -11.09 -1.56
CA LEU A 121 -1.55 -10.28 -2.61
C LEU A 121 -1.74 -8.80 -2.27
N GLU A 122 -0.64 -8.11 -2.08
CA GLU A 122 -0.64 -6.65 -1.93
C GLU A 122 -0.95 -6.01 -3.29
N VAL A 123 -1.69 -4.90 -3.27
CA VAL A 123 -2.21 -4.23 -4.46
C VAL A 123 -1.13 -3.84 -5.47
N GLY A 124 0.08 -3.50 -5.02
CA GLY A 124 1.17 -3.08 -5.88
C GLY A 124 1.66 -4.16 -6.85
N TYR A 125 1.54 -5.46 -6.46
CA TYR A 125 1.96 -6.56 -7.31
C TYR A 125 0.85 -7.56 -7.66
N VAL A 126 -0.41 -7.30 -7.28
CA VAL A 126 -1.53 -8.21 -7.57
C VAL A 126 -1.66 -8.49 -9.08
N GLN A 127 -1.44 -7.48 -9.92
CA GLN A 127 -1.55 -7.62 -11.37
C GLN A 127 -0.54 -8.62 -11.95
N LYS A 128 0.65 -8.75 -11.40
CA LYS A 128 1.62 -9.78 -11.79
C LYS A 128 1.02 -11.20 -11.71
N TYR A 129 0.29 -11.47 -10.64
CA TYR A 129 -0.25 -12.81 -10.39
C TYR A 129 -1.62 -13.04 -11.06
N VAL A 130 -2.51 -12.06 -11.07
CA VAL A 130 -3.82 -12.24 -11.75
C VAL A 130 -3.68 -12.38 -13.27
N GLN A 131 -2.64 -11.78 -13.87
CA GLN A 131 -2.33 -11.97 -15.29
C GLN A 131 -1.69 -13.35 -15.59
N SER A 132 -1.32 -14.12 -14.57
CA SER A 132 -0.67 -15.42 -14.71
C SER A 132 -1.67 -16.59 -14.71
N ASP A 133 -1.15 -17.79 -15.04
CA ASP A 133 -1.88 -19.06 -14.92
C ASP A 133 -1.72 -19.69 -13.51
N TYR A 134 -1.06 -19.01 -12.56
CA TYR A 134 -0.85 -19.54 -11.20
C TYR A 134 -2.07 -19.44 -10.30
N LEU A 135 -3.05 -18.59 -10.64
CA LEU A 135 -4.25 -18.39 -9.84
C LEU A 135 -5.50 -18.98 -10.50
N MET A 136 -6.40 -19.46 -9.66
CA MET A 136 -7.73 -19.87 -10.09
C MET A 136 -8.64 -18.66 -10.28
N SER A 137 -9.62 -18.79 -11.20
CA SER A 137 -10.70 -17.82 -11.24
C SER A 137 -11.63 -17.99 -10.03
N LEU A 138 -12.22 -16.90 -9.56
CA LEU A 138 -13.24 -16.98 -8.51
C LEU A 138 -14.44 -17.84 -8.95
N LYS A 139 -14.76 -17.85 -10.25
CA LYS A 139 -15.82 -18.68 -10.83
C LYS A 139 -15.53 -20.18 -10.69
N ASP A 140 -14.27 -20.60 -10.79
CA ASP A 140 -13.86 -22.01 -10.58
C ASP A 140 -13.99 -22.44 -9.11
N LEU A 141 -14.05 -21.47 -8.18
CA LEU A 141 -14.35 -21.63 -6.77
C LEU A 141 -15.86 -21.49 -6.46
N GLY A 142 -16.71 -21.31 -7.49
CA GLY A 142 -18.14 -21.09 -7.29
C GLY A 142 -18.50 -19.73 -6.67
N ILE A 143 -17.59 -18.74 -6.78
CA ILE A 143 -17.83 -17.34 -6.43
C ILE A 143 -18.25 -16.61 -7.69
N THR A 144 -19.43 -16.01 -7.65
CA THR A 144 -20.06 -15.39 -8.83
C THR A 144 -20.01 -13.87 -8.77
N ASP A 145 -20.27 -13.21 -9.90
CA ASP A 145 -20.37 -11.76 -9.99
C ASP A 145 -21.46 -11.19 -9.04
N ALA A 146 -22.45 -12.01 -8.67
CA ALA A 146 -23.47 -11.63 -7.69
C ALA A 146 -22.93 -11.65 -6.24
N ASP A 147 -21.96 -12.51 -5.93
CA ASP A 147 -21.32 -12.57 -4.63
C ASP A 147 -20.41 -11.34 -4.40
N THR A 148 -19.73 -10.84 -5.44
CA THR A 148 -18.81 -9.69 -5.39
C THR A 148 -19.48 -8.35 -5.70
N ALA A 149 -20.77 -8.32 -6.00
CA ALA A 149 -21.50 -7.12 -6.47
C ALA A 149 -21.49 -5.94 -5.48
N ASP A 150 -21.24 -6.19 -4.19
CA ASP A 150 -21.19 -5.17 -3.16
C ASP A 150 -19.77 -4.62 -2.91
N GLN A 151 -18.76 -5.13 -3.60
CA GLN A 151 -17.39 -4.65 -3.55
C GLN A 151 -17.26 -3.31 -4.29
N PHE A 152 -16.21 -2.54 -3.97
CA PHE A 152 -15.86 -1.39 -4.78
C PHE A 152 -15.33 -1.85 -6.14
N SER A 153 -15.73 -1.17 -7.22
CA SER A 153 -15.42 -1.58 -8.59
C SER A 153 -13.92 -1.64 -8.88
N TYR A 154 -13.15 -0.71 -8.33
CA TYR A 154 -11.71 -0.70 -8.53
C TYR A 154 -11.02 -1.97 -7.96
N ASN A 155 -11.51 -2.52 -6.85
CA ASN A 155 -10.99 -3.75 -6.28
C ASN A 155 -11.34 -4.98 -7.11
N ILE A 156 -12.53 -4.99 -7.73
CA ILE A 156 -12.89 -6.04 -8.71
C ILE A 156 -11.94 -5.97 -9.91
N GLU A 157 -11.68 -4.77 -10.42
CA GLU A 157 -10.78 -4.54 -11.56
C GLU A 157 -9.33 -4.94 -11.22
N LEU A 158 -8.78 -4.51 -10.08
CA LEU A 158 -7.45 -4.92 -9.59
C LEU A 158 -7.32 -6.44 -9.43
N GLY A 159 -8.39 -7.11 -9.00
CA GLY A 159 -8.41 -8.57 -8.84
C GLY A 159 -8.65 -9.34 -10.14
N SER A 160 -8.82 -8.65 -11.27
CA SER A 160 -9.17 -9.25 -12.56
C SER A 160 -8.00 -9.23 -13.54
N ASP A 161 -7.93 -10.24 -14.39
CA ASP A 161 -6.98 -10.25 -15.50
C ASP A 161 -7.49 -9.37 -16.66
N LYS A 162 -6.66 -9.22 -17.70
CA LYS A 162 -6.97 -8.42 -18.91
C LYS A 162 -8.21 -8.89 -19.69
N ASP A 163 -8.68 -10.10 -19.45
CA ASP A 163 -9.89 -10.67 -20.06
C ASP A 163 -11.11 -10.48 -19.14
N GLY A 164 -10.97 -9.77 -18.02
CA GLY A 164 -12.00 -9.48 -17.03
C GLY A 164 -12.34 -10.68 -16.14
N VAL A 165 -11.44 -11.66 -16.03
CA VAL A 165 -11.63 -12.83 -15.16
C VAL A 165 -11.07 -12.51 -13.78
N GLN A 166 -11.95 -12.37 -12.78
CA GLN A 166 -11.54 -12.12 -11.42
C GLN A 166 -10.88 -13.35 -10.79
N LYS A 167 -9.67 -13.18 -10.27
CA LYS A 167 -8.85 -14.23 -9.63
C LYS A 167 -8.44 -13.87 -8.20
N ALA A 168 -8.48 -12.59 -7.83
CA ALA A 168 -8.26 -12.14 -6.46
C ALA A 168 -9.46 -11.34 -5.97
N SER A 169 -9.70 -11.35 -4.65
CA SER A 169 -10.76 -10.58 -4.01
C SER A 169 -10.25 -9.98 -2.71
N PHE A 170 -10.55 -8.71 -2.46
CA PHE A 170 -9.97 -7.91 -1.39
C PHE A 170 -10.92 -7.80 -0.21
N TRP A 171 -10.41 -7.87 1.02
CA TRP A 171 -11.23 -7.64 2.22
C TRP A 171 -11.27 -6.18 2.66
N GLN A 172 -10.25 -5.40 2.30
CA GLN A 172 -10.16 -3.97 2.58
C GLN A 172 -10.54 -3.16 1.34
N ALA A 173 -10.83 -1.88 1.53
CA ALA A 173 -10.81 -0.86 0.51
C ALA A 173 -9.97 0.32 1.03
N THR A 174 -9.12 0.89 0.19
CA THR A 174 -8.08 1.80 0.63
C THR A 174 -8.02 3.11 -0.17
N PRO A 175 -9.18 3.80 -0.34
CA PRO A 175 -9.17 5.12 -0.98
C PRO A 175 -8.32 6.09 -0.17
N GLY A 176 -7.54 6.92 -0.88
CA GLY A 176 -6.59 7.84 -0.27
C GLY A 176 -7.22 9.15 0.20
N CYS A 177 -6.52 9.81 1.11
CA CYS A 177 -6.82 11.15 1.63
C CYS A 177 -5.54 11.84 2.14
N ILE A 178 -5.65 13.11 2.53
CA ILE A 178 -4.63 13.80 3.31
C ILE A 178 -5.11 13.88 4.76
N GLN A 179 -4.22 13.55 5.69
CA GLN A 179 -4.44 13.51 7.13
C GLN A 179 -3.68 14.67 7.76
N ILE A 180 -4.38 15.53 8.49
CA ILE A 180 -3.86 16.81 8.98
C ILE A 180 -3.93 16.85 10.50
N ARG A 181 -2.85 17.24 11.16
CA ARG A 181 -2.80 17.56 12.58
C ARG A 181 -3.62 18.82 12.90
N ALA A 182 -4.72 18.68 13.63
CA ALA A 182 -5.63 19.79 13.94
C ALA A 182 -4.97 20.90 14.74
N ASP A 183 -4.17 20.55 15.74
CA ASP A 183 -3.43 21.53 16.59
C ASP A 183 -2.42 22.35 15.79
N LEU A 184 -1.72 21.70 14.85
CA LEU A 184 -0.74 22.38 13.99
C LEU A 184 -1.41 23.16 12.86
N ALA A 185 -2.52 22.67 12.34
CA ALA A 185 -3.34 23.41 11.36
C ALA A 185 -3.90 24.70 11.98
N GLU A 186 -4.47 24.65 13.18
CA GLU A 186 -4.88 25.86 13.93
C GLU A 186 -3.73 26.84 14.07
N LYS A 187 -2.56 26.35 14.50
CA LYS A 187 -1.39 27.20 14.81
C LYS A 187 -0.76 27.82 13.57
N TYR A 188 -0.62 27.09 12.47
CA TYR A 188 0.17 27.52 11.30
C TYR A 188 -0.67 27.78 10.05
N LEU A 189 -1.79 27.12 9.86
CA LEU A 189 -2.75 27.36 8.78
C LEU A 189 -3.88 28.30 9.20
N GLY A 190 -4.13 28.43 10.53
CA GLY A 190 -5.09 29.36 11.11
C GLY A 190 -6.53 28.85 11.12
N THR A 191 -6.74 27.56 10.90
CA THR A 191 -8.07 26.96 10.87
C THR A 191 -8.03 25.47 11.18
N THR A 192 -9.11 24.95 11.77
CA THR A 192 -9.45 23.52 11.87
C THR A 192 -10.76 23.19 11.16
N ASP A 193 -11.33 24.18 10.44
CA ASP A 193 -12.53 23.96 9.63
C ASP A 193 -12.20 23.08 8.42
N GLN A 194 -12.86 21.92 8.32
CA GLN A 194 -12.59 20.95 7.27
C GLN A 194 -12.77 21.55 5.87
N ALA A 195 -13.81 22.35 5.65
CA ALA A 195 -14.09 22.90 4.33
C ALA A 195 -13.07 23.98 3.92
N GLU A 196 -12.49 24.69 4.89
CA GLU A 196 -11.37 25.62 4.61
C GLU A 196 -10.08 24.85 4.29
N LEU A 197 -9.79 23.79 5.04
CA LEU A 197 -8.65 22.92 4.75
C LEU A 197 -8.80 22.21 3.40
N GLU A 198 -9.97 21.67 3.06
CA GLU A 198 -10.23 21.07 1.74
C GLU A 198 -9.94 22.04 0.58
N LYS A 199 -10.19 23.34 0.74
CA LYS A 199 -9.80 24.35 -0.26
C LYS A 199 -8.28 24.50 -0.36
N MET A 200 -7.56 24.46 0.76
CA MET A 200 -6.10 24.56 0.77
C MET A 200 -5.42 23.34 0.15
N PHE A 201 -6.10 22.18 0.17
CA PHE A 201 -5.57 20.92 -0.36
C PHE A 201 -6.23 20.50 -1.69
N SER A 202 -7.03 21.37 -2.32
CA SER A 202 -7.81 21.03 -3.52
C SER A 202 -7.00 20.95 -4.82
N ASN A 203 -5.79 21.49 -4.86
CA ASN A 203 -4.90 21.47 -6.02
C ASN A 203 -3.45 21.70 -5.60
N TRP A 204 -2.52 21.39 -6.49
CA TRP A 204 -1.08 21.45 -6.22
C TRP A 204 -0.57 22.84 -5.87
N ASP A 205 -1.06 23.90 -6.55
CA ASP A 205 -0.68 25.28 -6.27
C ASP A 205 -1.08 25.70 -4.85
N SER A 206 -2.32 25.39 -4.45
CA SER A 206 -2.83 25.71 -3.10
C SER A 206 -2.05 24.97 -2.01
N ILE A 207 -1.67 23.72 -2.24
CA ILE A 207 -0.83 22.95 -1.30
C ILE A 207 0.56 23.59 -1.18
N LEU A 208 1.15 24.03 -2.30
CA LEU A 208 2.45 24.69 -2.29
C LEU A 208 2.38 26.04 -1.54
N GLU A 209 1.30 26.81 -1.73
CA GLU A 209 1.05 28.04 -0.95
C GLU A 209 0.92 27.75 0.55
N ALA A 210 0.19 26.69 0.93
CA ALA A 210 0.08 26.24 2.31
C ALA A 210 1.45 25.82 2.88
N ALA A 211 2.27 25.10 2.10
CA ALA A 211 3.61 24.70 2.51
C ALA A 211 4.52 25.91 2.77
N ARG A 212 4.52 26.89 1.88
CA ARG A 212 5.24 28.16 2.05
C ARG A 212 4.78 28.93 3.30
N LYS A 213 3.45 29.02 3.49
CA LYS A 213 2.86 29.68 4.67
C LYS A 213 3.32 29.02 5.97
N VAL A 214 3.33 27.70 6.06
CA VAL A 214 3.80 26.95 7.23
C VAL A 214 5.28 27.17 7.45
N ASN A 215 6.08 27.08 6.40
CA ASN A 215 7.52 27.29 6.46
C ASN A 215 7.87 28.68 7.00
N ASP A 216 7.25 29.72 6.47
CA ASP A 216 7.46 31.13 6.86
C ASP A 216 7.00 31.36 8.32
N ALA A 217 5.79 30.90 8.67
CA ALA A 217 5.22 31.11 10.00
C ALA A 217 6.02 30.41 11.11
N SER A 218 6.66 29.29 10.80
CA SER A 218 7.47 28.53 11.75
C SER A 218 8.96 28.92 11.75
N GLY A 219 9.41 29.73 10.81
CA GLY A 219 10.82 30.01 10.56
C GLY A 219 11.58 28.75 10.14
N GLY A 220 10.97 27.91 9.32
CA GLY A 220 11.54 26.68 8.77
C GLY A 220 11.53 25.47 9.69
N LYS A 221 10.97 25.59 10.90
CA LYS A 221 10.97 24.51 11.91
C LYS A 221 9.86 23.48 11.72
N VAL A 222 8.77 23.88 11.07
CA VAL A 222 7.61 23.03 10.80
C VAL A 222 7.41 23.02 9.29
N LYS A 223 7.11 21.85 8.75
CA LYS A 223 6.83 21.66 7.33
C LYS A 223 5.42 21.11 7.16
N LEU A 224 4.84 21.35 5.98
CA LEU A 224 3.52 20.81 5.67
C LEU A 224 3.56 19.29 5.53
N PHE A 225 4.53 18.77 4.76
CA PHE A 225 4.83 17.34 4.58
C PHE A 225 6.27 17.04 5.01
N SER A 226 6.54 15.78 5.35
CA SER A 226 7.87 15.37 5.80
C SER A 226 8.88 15.27 4.65
N GLY A 227 8.43 14.84 3.46
CA GLY A 227 9.20 14.75 2.25
C GLY A 227 8.30 14.89 1.02
N TYR A 228 8.88 15.13 -0.15
CA TYR A 228 8.15 15.04 -1.43
C TYR A 228 7.69 13.61 -1.70
N ASP A 229 8.33 12.62 -1.10
CA ASP A 229 7.98 11.21 -1.18
C ASP A 229 6.59 10.90 -0.54
N ASP A 230 6.15 11.70 0.43
CA ASP A 230 4.79 11.57 1.01
C ASP A 230 3.67 11.75 -0.03
N LEU A 231 3.96 12.39 -1.15
CA LEU A 231 2.98 12.68 -2.20
C LEU A 231 2.97 11.65 -3.33
N LYS A 232 3.91 10.70 -3.32
CA LYS A 232 4.14 9.80 -4.45
C LYS A 232 2.87 9.02 -4.87
N TYR A 233 2.10 8.51 -3.92
CA TYR A 233 0.91 7.73 -4.25
C TYR A 233 -0.26 8.58 -4.78
N ILE A 234 -0.32 9.87 -4.41
CA ILE A 234 -1.31 10.78 -5.01
C ILE A 234 -1.02 10.93 -6.50
N PHE A 235 0.27 11.05 -6.88
CA PHE A 235 0.67 11.14 -8.27
C PHE A 235 0.59 9.78 -8.99
N LEU A 236 1.20 8.74 -8.44
CA LEU A 236 1.33 7.43 -9.09
C LEU A 236 0.00 6.69 -9.23
N ASN A 237 -0.86 6.75 -8.19
CA ASN A 237 -2.11 6.00 -8.10
C ASN A 237 -3.36 6.87 -8.24
N GLY A 238 -3.20 8.16 -8.59
CA GLY A 238 -4.34 9.06 -8.75
C GLY A 238 -4.20 10.05 -9.91
N ALA A 239 -3.02 10.64 -10.11
CA ALA A 239 -2.84 11.69 -11.11
C ALA A 239 -2.40 11.19 -12.49
N ARG A 240 -1.90 9.97 -12.61
CA ARG A 240 -1.49 9.41 -13.91
C ARG A 240 -2.63 9.44 -14.90
N THR A 241 -2.30 9.78 -16.16
CA THR A 241 -3.24 9.86 -17.28
C THR A 241 -2.93 8.84 -18.39
N VAL A 242 -1.71 8.27 -18.39
CA VAL A 242 -1.29 7.20 -19.29
C VAL A 242 -0.51 6.11 -18.54
N GLY A 243 -0.50 4.90 -19.09
CA GLY A 243 0.32 3.80 -18.57
C GLY A 243 1.82 4.06 -18.74
N TRP A 244 2.65 3.28 -18.06
CA TRP A 244 4.11 3.35 -18.22
C TRP A 244 4.60 2.93 -19.61
N TYR A 245 3.77 2.24 -20.38
CA TYR A 245 4.02 1.87 -21.76
C TYR A 245 2.71 1.78 -22.54
N ASP A 246 2.79 1.90 -23.86
CA ASP A 246 1.65 1.83 -24.75
C ASP A 246 1.37 0.39 -25.26
N ASP A 247 0.32 0.24 -26.10
CA ASP A 247 -0.06 -1.03 -26.69
C ASP A 247 1.00 -1.66 -27.62
N ASN A 248 2.06 -0.92 -27.95
CA ASN A 248 3.20 -1.38 -28.75
C ASN A 248 4.42 -1.72 -27.88
N ASP A 249 4.25 -1.77 -26.56
CA ASP A 249 5.31 -1.96 -25.58
C ASP A 249 6.32 -0.80 -25.55
N VAL A 250 5.96 0.43 -25.94
CA VAL A 250 6.85 1.60 -25.93
C VAL A 250 6.71 2.33 -24.59
N ILE A 251 7.83 2.53 -23.89
CA ILE A 251 7.88 3.20 -22.59
C ILE A 251 7.50 4.67 -22.75
N GLN A 252 6.50 5.10 -22.03
CA GLN A 252 5.99 6.47 -22.01
C GLN A 252 6.47 7.23 -20.79
N MET A 253 6.37 8.56 -20.86
CA MET A 253 6.46 9.46 -19.72
C MET A 253 5.17 10.26 -19.66
N ASP A 254 4.45 10.10 -18.58
CA ASP A 254 3.20 10.82 -18.35
C ASP A 254 3.51 12.28 -17.97
N PRO A 255 2.85 13.30 -18.59
CA PRO A 255 3.00 14.68 -18.16
C PRO A 255 2.72 14.92 -16.66
N ALA A 256 1.80 14.17 -16.05
CA ALA A 256 1.55 14.25 -14.61
C ALA A 256 2.74 13.74 -13.78
N MET A 257 3.54 12.83 -14.34
CA MET A 257 4.76 12.36 -13.68
C MET A 257 5.90 13.37 -13.82
N GLU A 258 5.98 14.09 -14.94
CA GLU A 258 6.88 15.24 -15.09
C GLU A 258 6.49 16.35 -14.10
N GLU A 259 5.17 16.62 -13.92
CA GLU A 259 4.68 17.56 -12.91
C GLU A 259 5.09 17.15 -11.49
N TYR A 260 5.02 15.86 -11.16
CA TYR A 260 5.50 15.36 -9.86
C TYR A 260 7.00 15.59 -9.67
N MET A 261 7.81 15.38 -10.70
CA MET A 261 9.24 15.68 -10.65
C MET A 261 9.50 17.17 -10.40
N GLU A 262 8.82 18.07 -11.13
CA GLU A 262 8.92 19.53 -10.95
C GLU A 262 8.43 19.97 -9.56
N TYR A 263 7.33 19.39 -9.09
CA TYR A 263 6.78 19.66 -7.76
C TYR A 263 7.76 19.25 -6.66
N SER A 264 8.34 18.05 -6.78
CA SER A 264 9.34 17.52 -5.86
C SER A 264 10.59 18.41 -5.82
N LYS A 265 11.03 18.90 -7.00
CA LYS A 265 12.14 19.84 -7.08
C LYS A 265 11.83 21.17 -6.40
N THR A 266 10.62 21.70 -6.60
CA THR A 266 10.19 22.95 -5.95
C THR A 266 10.17 22.80 -4.42
N LEU A 267 9.63 21.69 -3.92
CA LEU A 267 9.63 21.41 -2.47
C LEU A 267 11.06 21.32 -1.92
N TYR A 268 11.98 20.73 -2.68
CA TYR A 268 13.39 20.60 -2.31
C TYR A 268 14.13 21.94 -2.34
N ASP A 269 14.04 22.68 -3.45
CA ASP A 269 14.79 23.93 -3.68
C ASP A 269 14.35 25.06 -2.73
N GLU A 270 13.05 25.11 -2.37
CA GLU A 270 12.50 26.09 -1.43
C GLU A 270 12.58 25.64 0.03
N ASP A 271 13.19 24.50 0.33
CA ASP A 271 13.28 23.90 1.69
C ASP A 271 11.90 23.79 2.37
N LEU A 272 10.91 23.23 1.65
CA LEU A 272 9.52 23.12 2.14
C LEU A 272 9.21 21.77 2.82
N THR A 273 10.15 20.83 2.81
CA THR A 273 10.05 19.54 3.49
C THR A 273 11.36 19.21 4.23
N PHE A 274 11.36 18.14 5.01
CA PHE A 274 12.60 17.61 5.63
C PHE A 274 13.33 16.63 4.70
N ASN A 275 12.84 16.44 3.49
CA ASN A 275 13.39 15.52 2.48
C ASN A 275 13.54 14.08 2.99
N THR A 276 12.61 13.65 3.84
CA THR A 276 12.57 12.26 4.31
C THR A 276 12.08 11.32 3.21
N THR A 277 12.49 10.07 3.32
CA THR A 277 11.94 8.97 2.50
C THR A 277 10.92 8.21 3.33
N MET A 278 9.77 7.93 2.77
CA MET A 278 8.69 7.15 3.41
C MET A 278 9.25 5.83 3.96
N TRP A 279 8.79 5.44 5.14
CA TRP A 279 9.26 4.29 5.93
C TRP A 279 10.68 4.40 6.46
N GLY A 280 11.42 5.47 6.18
CA GLY A 280 12.73 5.72 6.79
C GLY A 280 12.60 6.15 8.26
N THR A 281 13.69 6.01 9.03
CA THR A 281 13.72 6.35 10.46
C THR A 281 13.34 7.80 10.75
N ASP A 282 13.80 8.75 9.92
CA ASP A 282 13.49 10.16 10.11
C ASP A 282 12.04 10.48 9.77
N TRP A 283 11.49 9.81 8.75
CA TRP A 283 10.06 9.88 8.41
C TRP A 283 9.21 9.35 9.57
N ALA A 284 9.52 8.17 10.10
CA ALA A 284 8.81 7.58 11.23
C ALA A 284 8.83 8.51 12.46
N ALA A 285 9.97 9.08 12.81
CA ALA A 285 10.09 10.01 13.93
C ALA A 285 9.25 11.29 13.74
N LEU A 286 9.12 11.79 12.51
CA LEU A 286 8.25 12.95 12.20
C LEU A 286 6.77 12.57 12.26
N LYS A 287 6.40 11.40 11.74
CA LYS A 287 5.05 10.86 11.80
C LYS A 287 4.62 10.57 13.23
N ASP A 288 5.45 9.92 14.01
CA ASP A 288 5.16 9.56 15.40
C ASP A 288 5.18 10.76 16.33
N GLY A 289 5.82 11.85 15.92
CA GLY A 289 5.92 13.06 16.73
C GLY A 289 6.80 12.87 17.95
N ASP A 290 7.93 12.16 17.81
CA ASP A 290 8.82 11.83 18.90
C ASP A 290 9.65 13.03 19.37
N GLY A 291 9.62 13.31 20.67
CA GLY A 291 10.46 14.30 21.34
C GLY A 291 10.37 15.70 20.73
N GLU A 292 11.49 16.24 20.25
CA GLU A 292 11.56 17.58 19.63
C GLU A 292 10.86 17.65 18.27
N LYS A 293 10.55 16.50 17.64
CA LYS A 293 9.85 16.39 16.35
C LYS A 293 8.32 16.36 16.48
N SER A 294 7.79 16.41 17.72
CA SER A 294 6.34 16.33 17.99
C SER A 294 5.49 17.40 17.30
N GLU A 295 6.07 18.53 16.95
CA GLU A 295 5.39 19.63 16.23
C GLU A 295 6.03 19.91 14.86
N ALA A 296 6.71 18.95 14.25
CA ALA A 296 7.53 19.24 13.07
C ALA A 296 6.80 19.06 11.74
N CYS A 297 5.81 18.17 11.65
CA CYS A 297 5.08 17.87 10.40
C CYS A 297 3.57 17.96 10.62
N ILE A 298 2.86 18.62 9.68
CA ILE A 298 1.42 18.89 9.79
C ILE A 298 0.59 17.82 9.12
N ALA A 299 1.01 17.29 7.96
CA ALA A 299 0.18 16.45 7.13
C ALA A 299 0.93 15.25 6.54
N PHE A 300 0.20 14.15 6.33
CA PHE A 300 0.64 12.99 5.58
C PHE A 300 -0.45 12.54 4.61
N ALA A 301 -0.05 12.09 3.42
CA ALA A 301 -0.97 11.36 2.56
C ALA A 301 -1.11 9.93 3.10
N GLY A 302 -2.33 9.41 3.10
CA GLY A 302 -2.62 8.09 3.64
C GLY A 302 -3.98 7.56 3.17
N CYS A 303 -4.44 6.50 3.81
CA CYS A 303 -5.67 5.79 3.49
C CYS A 303 -6.32 5.28 4.80
N PRO A 304 -7.43 4.51 4.79
CA PRO A 304 -8.08 4.10 6.03
C PRO A 304 -7.15 3.41 7.04
N TRP A 305 -6.40 2.37 6.62
CA TRP A 305 -5.52 1.65 7.54
C TRP A 305 -4.40 2.55 8.09
N TYR A 306 -3.87 3.47 7.27
CA TYR A 306 -2.86 4.42 7.71
C TYR A 306 -3.38 5.27 8.88
N THR A 307 -4.66 5.70 8.82
CA THR A 307 -5.28 6.54 9.84
C THR A 307 -5.34 5.86 11.21
N TYR A 308 -5.80 4.63 11.28
CA TYR A 308 -6.06 3.97 12.58
C TYR A 308 -4.96 3.02 13.03
N TRP A 309 -4.01 2.68 12.16
CA TRP A 309 -2.94 1.75 12.46
C TRP A 309 -1.55 2.39 12.44
N SER A 310 -1.26 3.28 11.48
CA SER A 310 0.05 3.88 11.32
C SER A 310 0.24 5.16 12.14
N LEU A 311 -0.85 5.93 12.36
CA LEU A 311 -0.78 7.15 13.17
C LEU A 311 -0.79 6.82 14.67
N THR A 312 0.05 7.53 15.43
CA THR A 312 0.24 7.33 16.87
C THR A 312 -0.70 8.18 17.73
N ASP A 313 -0.57 8.06 19.07
CA ASP A 313 -1.35 8.79 20.06
C ASP A 313 -1.33 10.32 19.86
N THR A 314 -0.26 10.88 19.28
CA THR A 314 -0.16 12.32 18.95
C THR A 314 -1.24 12.77 17.98
N TRP A 315 -1.73 11.86 17.16
CA TRP A 315 -2.76 12.08 16.14
C TRP A 315 -4.18 11.73 16.62
N ASP A 316 -4.33 10.94 17.69
CA ASP A 316 -5.66 10.58 18.23
C ASP A 316 -6.42 11.84 18.69
N LYS A 317 -7.68 11.97 18.24
CA LYS A 317 -8.55 13.14 18.43
C LYS A 317 -7.97 14.46 17.89
N ASN A 318 -6.93 14.37 17.09
CA ASN A 318 -6.17 15.49 16.55
C ASN A 318 -5.96 15.39 15.03
N THR A 319 -6.65 14.46 14.36
CA THR A 319 -6.56 14.24 12.92
C THR A 319 -7.81 14.72 12.22
N ILE A 320 -7.63 15.59 11.22
CA ILE A 320 -8.67 16.00 10.26
C ILE A 320 -8.35 15.32 8.94
N LEU A 321 -9.36 14.66 8.33
CA LEU A 321 -9.25 14.08 7.01
C LEU A 321 -9.77 15.07 5.98
N VAL A 322 -9.02 15.26 4.89
CA VAL A 322 -9.43 16.05 3.72
C VAL A 322 -9.11 15.31 2.43
N ASP A 323 -9.79 15.66 1.34
CA ASP A 323 -9.48 15.12 0.02
C ASP A 323 -8.11 15.58 -0.46
N ALA A 324 -7.42 14.70 -1.20
CA ALA A 324 -6.26 15.08 -2.00
C ALA A 324 -6.71 15.77 -3.30
N PRO A 325 -5.81 16.44 -4.05
CA PRO A 325 -6.13 17.06 -5.33
C PRO A 325 -6.81 16.13 -6.34
N VAL A 326 -6.48 14.86 -6.25
CA VAL A 326 -7.06 13.77 -7.05
C VAL A 326 -7.32 12.57 -6.13
N GLN A 327 -8.35 11.78 -6.44
CA GLN A 327 -8.60 10.55 -5.70
C GLN A 327 -7.52 9.53 -6.05
N PHE A 328 -6.97 8.89 -5.03
CA PHE A 328 -5.95 7.86 -5.17
C PHE A 328 -6.27 6.67 -4.24
N TYR A 329 -5.48 5.62 -4.31
CA TYR A 329 -5.51 4.49 -3.40
C TYR A 329 -4.08 4.14 -2.95
N TRP A 330 -3.97 3.48 -1.78
CA TRP A 330 -2.67 3.03 -1.28
C TRP A 330 -2.78 1.78 -0.43
N GLY A 331 -2.01 0.74 -0.82
CA GLY A 331 -2.08 -0.56 -0.18
C GLY A 331 -3.44 -1.21 -0.40
N ASP A 332 -3.58 -2.39 -0.07
CA ASP A 332 -4.77 -3.25 0.03
C ASP A 332 -4.29 -4.71 0.00
N THR A 333 -5.11 -5.63 0.49
CA THR A 333 -4.74 -7.04 0.49
C THR A 333 -5.82 -7.91 -0.13
N GLY A 334 -5.46 -8.57 -1.23
CA GLY A 334 -6.30 -9.53 -1.94
C GLY A 334 -6.05 -10.96 -1.48
N LEU A 335 -7.10 -11.77 -1.51
CA LEU A 335 -7.06 -13.21 -1.32
C LEU A 335 -7.18 -13.90 -2.67
N ALA A 336 -6.28 -14.81 -2.98
CA ALA A 336 -6.29 -15.58 -4.23
C ALA A 336 -5.94 -17.05 -3.97
N ALA A 337 -6.72 -17.97 -4.54
CA ALA A 337 -6.39 -19.39 -4.52
C ALA A 337 -5.46 -19.74 -5.69
N THR A 338 -4.45 -20.56 -5.42
CA THR A 338 -3.54 -21.01 -6.49
C THR A 338 -4.20 -22.03 -7.39
N ALA A 339 -3.71 -22.16 -8.62
CA ALA A 339 -4.19 -23.14 -9.58
C ALA A 339 -3.99 -24.61 -9.12
N LYS A 340 -3.15 -24.83 -8.11
CA LYS A 340 -2.87 -26.15 -7.50
C LYS A 340 -3.48 -26.28 -6.11
N CYS A 341 -4.31 -25.34 -5.66
CA CYS A 341 -5.02 -25.42 -4.39
C CYS A 341 -5.69 -26.80 -4.25
N ALA A 342 -5.37 -27.48 -3.16
CA ALA A 342 -5.82 -28.85 -2.92
C ALA A 342 -7.29 -28.91 -2.50
N ASP A 343 -7.78 -27.88 -1.78
CA ASP A 343 -9.14 -27.83 -1.25
C ASP A 343 -9.86 -26.55 -1.68
N LYS A 344 -10.54 -26.63 -2.84
CA LYS A 344 -11.28 -25.53 -3.43
C LYS A 344 -12.46 -25.06 -2.56
N ASP A 345 -13.06 -25.96 -1.82
CA ASP A 345 -14.20 -25.63 -0.96
C ASP A 345 -13.74 -24.76 0.21
N VAL A 346 -12.61 -25.10 0.84
CA VAL A 346 -11.99 -24.26 1.88
C VAL A 346 -11.56 -22.89 1.32
N ALA A 347 -10.92 -22.86 0.16
CA ALA A 347 -10.57 -21.59 -0.49
C ALA A 347 -11.80 -20.71 -0.73
N ALA A 348 -12.88 -21.30 -1.26
CA ALA A 348 -14.14 -20.59 -1.49
C ALA A 348 -14.78 -20.09 -0.20
N GLU A 349 -14.80 -20.89 0.88
CA GLU A 349 -15.32 -20.49 2.17
C GLU A 349 -14.55 -19.31 2.79
N ILE A 350 -13.22 -19.34 2.71
CA ILE A 350 -12.36 -18.26 3.20
C ILE A 350 -12.60 -16.99 2.38
N ILE A 351 -12.48 -17.05 1.05
CA ILE A 351 -12.64 -15.88 0.19
C ILE A 351 -14.05 -15.29 0.35
N LYS A 352 -15.11 -16.10 0.24
CA LYS A 352 -16.50 -15.61 0.40
C LYS A 352 -16.73 -14.96 1.75
N SER A 353 -16.23 -15.58 2.83
CA SER A 353 -16.40 -15.01 4.17
C SER A 353 -15.70 -13.66 4.28
N CYS A 354 -14.43 -13.59 3.90
CA CYS A 354 -13.61 -12.42 4.11
C CYS A 354 -13.93 -11.25 3.15
N THR A 355 -14.51 -11.52 1.97
CA THR A 355 -14.62 -10.50 0.91
C THR A 355 -16.04 -10.29 0.36
N CYS A 356 -17.00 -11.20 0.66
CA CYS A 356 -18.37 -11.13 0.13
C CYS A 356 -19.44 -11.12 1.22
N ASP A 357 -19.21 -11.82 2.35
CA ASP A 357 -20.19 -11.96 3.43
C ASP A 357 -20.23 -10.66 4.27
N LYS A 358 -21.28 -9.87 4.08
CA LYS A 358 -21.51 -8.59 4.78
C LYS A 358 -21.36 -8.70 6.29
N ASP A 359 -21.91 -9.75 6.91
CA ASP A 359 -21.94 -9.90 8.36
C ASP A 359 -20.56 -10.30 8.89
N PHE A 360 -19.83 -11.12 8.13
CA PHE A 360 -18.47 -11.47 8.45
C PHE A 360 -17.55 -10.25 8.30
N MET A 361 -17.66 -9.49 7.22
CA MET A 361 -16.88 -8.27 7.00
C MET A 361 -17.20 -7.19 8.05
N THR A 362 -18.46 -7.08 8.51
CA THR A 362 -18.80 -6.26 9.69
C THR A 362 -18.08 -6.77 10.94
N SER A 363 -17.84 -8.09 11.06
CA SER A 363 -17.09 -8.66 12.18
C SER A 363 -15.58 -8.37 12.06
N ILE A 364 -15.02 -8.29 10.85
CA ILE A 364 -13.65 -7.83 10.62
C ILE A 364 -13.50 -6.39 11.11
N TYR A 365 -14.38 -5.47 10.68
CA TYR A 365 -14.37 -4.08 11.16
C TYR A 365 -14.43 -3.99 12.68
N LYS A 366 -15.28 -4.80 13.32
CA LYS A 366 -15.39 -4.84 14.79
C LYS A 366 -14.13 -5.39 15.45
N ALA A 367 -13.39 -6.27 14.80
CA ALA A 367 -12.25 -6.97 15.39
C ALA A 367 -10.92 -6.20 15.23
N ASN A 368 -10.72 -5.51 14.10
CA ASN A 368 -9.46 -4.80 13.80
C ASN A 368 -9.64 -3.34 13.32
N GLY A 369 -10.86 -2.92 12.96
CA GLY A 369 -11.13 -1.56 12.50
C GLY A 369 -11.00 -1.35 10.99
N ASP A 370 -10.74 -2.38 10.20
CA ASP A 370 -10.54 -2.30 8.75
C ASP A 370 -11.73 -1.65 8.03
N PHE A 371 -11.43 -0.75 7.10
CA PHE A 371 -12.42 -0.26 6.15
C PHE A 371 -12.64 -1.34 5.09
N VAL A 372 -13.70 -2.13 5.30
CA VAL A 372 -13.93 -3.35 4.53
C VAL A 372 -14.43 -3.07 3.11
N ASN A 373 -14.03 -3.89 2.15
CA ASN A 373 -14.42 -3.81 0.74
C ASN A 373 -15.84 -4.37 0.50
N ASN A 374 -16.82 -3.82 1.22
CA ASN A 374 -18.24 -4.16 1.03
C ASN A 374 -19.11 -2.93 1.34
N GLN A 375 -19.67 -2.33 0.29
CA GLN A 375 -20.44 -1.08 0.38
C GLN A 375 -21.69 -1.20 1.28
N LYS A 376 -22.34 -2.40 1.31
CA LYS A 376 -23.48 -2.64 2.20
C LYS A 376 -23.05 -2.76 3.66
N ALA A 377 -21.92 -3.43 3.92
CA ALA A 377 -21.36 -3.52 5.27
C ALA A 377 -21.01 -2.12 5.80
N ILE A 378 -20.32 -1.31 4.99
CA ILE A 378 -19.97 0.08 5.34
C ILE A 378 -21.23 0.92 5.57
N SER A 379 -22.23 0.83 4.70
CA SER A 379 -23.49 1.54 4.88
C SER A 379 -24.18 1.17 6.20
N ASP A 380 -24.22 -0.11 6.57
CA ASP A 380 -24.79 -0.57 7.84
C ASP A 380 -23.95 -0.10 9.04
N ILE A 381 -22.60 -0.12 8.93
CA ILE A 381 -21.67 0.37 9.96
C ILE A 381 -21.94 1.85 10.25
N VAL A 382 -22.05 2.67 9.22
CA VAL A 382 -22.32 4.11 9.34
C VAL A 382 -23.73 4.34 9.91
N ALA A 383 -24.76 3.75 9.29
CA ALA A 383 -26.17 3.96 9.68
C ALA A 383 -26.46 3.55 11.14
N ASN A 384 -25.80 2.52 11.64
CA ASN A 384 -26.00 2.00 12.98
C ASN A 384 -24.91 2.45 13.98
N SER A 385 -23.99 3.34 13.57
CA SER A 385 -22.87 3.82 14.40
C SER A 385 -22.11 2.65 15.05
N VAL A 386 -21.80 1.62 14.25
CA VAL A 386 -21.09 0.43 14.73
C VAL A 386 -19.66 0.83 15.11
N LYS A 387 -19.23 0.41 16.29
CA LYS A 387 -17.85 0.67 16.76
C LYS A 387 -16.92 -0.40 16.24
N GLY A 388 -15.81 0.03 15.62
CA GLY A 388 -14.66 -0.81 15.30
C GLY A 388 -13.75 -1.03 16.51
N ALA A 389 -12.79 -1.90 16.36
CA ALA A 389 -11.78 -2.18 17.41
C ALA A 389 -10.83 -1.02 17.63
N SER A 390 -10.57 -0.22 16.62
CA SER A 390 -9.71 0.94 16.75
C SER A 390 -10.27 1.94 17.77
N THR A 391 -9.42 2.34 18.72
CA THR A 391 -9.72 3.42 19.67
C THR A 391 -9.37 4.79 19.11
N PHE A 392 -8.73 4.83 17.92
CA PHE A 392 -8.36 6.06 17.24
C PHE A 392 -9.62 6.85 16.85
N SER A 393 -9.61 8.12 17.15
CA SER A 393 -10.72 9.05 16.87
C SER A 393 -10.22 10.23 16.06
N LEU A 394 -11.04 10.70 15.14
CA LEU A 394 -10.78 11.92 14.39
C LEU A 394 -11.11 13.17 15.20
N TYR A 395 -10.63 14.31 14.75
CA TYR A 395 -10.97 15.61 15.32
C TYR A 395 -12.43 15.97 14.98
N GLY A 396 -13.14 16.55 15.94
CA GLY A 396 -14.54 16.95 15.76
C GLY A 396 -15.49 15.76 15.60
N ASP A 397 -16.41 15.87 14.64
CA ASP A 397 -17.47 14.89 14.39
C ASP A 397 -17.17 13.97 13.20
N GLN A 398 -15.96 14.02 12.63
CA GLN A 398 -15.57 13.13 11.54
C GLN A 398 -15.50 11.67 12.00
N ASN A 399 -15.84 10.75 11.12
CA ASN A 399 -15.60 9.33 11.34
C ASN A 399 -15.04 8.65 10.08
N ILE A 400 -14.16 7.66 10.27
CA ILE A 400 -13.44 6.98 9.21
C ILE A 400 -14.38 6.30 8.20
N PRO A 401 -15.34 5.44 8.62
CA PRO A 401 -16.24 4.77 7.67
C PRO A 401 -17.07 5.73 6.82
N GLU A 402 -17.57 6.81 7.39
CA GLU A 402 -18.38 7.80 6.65
C GLU A 402 -17.52 8.57 5.66
N PHE A 403 -16.33 9.03 6.09
CA PHE A 403 -15.42 9.79 5.24
C PHE A 403 -15.03 8.99 4.00
N PHE A 404 -14.62 7.72 4.15
CA PHE A 404 -14.15 6.92 3.04
C PHE A 404 -15.25 6.25 2.21
N SER A 405 -16.51 6.19 2.70
CA SER A 405 -17.62 5.48 2.06
C SER A 405 -17.90 5.92 0.61
N THR A 406 -17.72 7.20 0.30
CA THR A 406 -17.95 7.77 -1.02
C THR A 406 -16.68 7.81 -1.89
N ARG A 407 -15.51 7.80 -1.27
CA ARG A 407 -14.23 8.01 -1.95
C ARG A 407 -13.77 6.77 -2.71
N GLY A 408 -14.01 5.59 -2.19
CA GLY A 408 -13.72 4.34 -2.88
C GLY A 408 -14.44 4.17 -4.23
N GLN A 409 -15.52 4.90 -4.46
CA GLN A 409 -16.25 4.87 -5.74
C GLN A 409 -15.54 5.65 -6.87
N ASN A 410 -14.59 6.51 -6.52
CA ASN A 410 -13.90 7.40 -7.45
C ASN A 410 -12.44 6.99 -7.72
N VAL A 411 -12.01 5.87 -7.19
CA VAL A 411 -10.67 5.31 -7.46
C VAL A 411 -10.64 4.74 -8.87
N ASP A 412 -9.63 5.11 -9.65
CA ASP A 412 -9.35 4.61 -11.00
C ASP A 412 -8.07 3.76 -10.97
N VAL A 413 -8.13 2.55 -11.48
CA VAL A 413 -7.02 1.59 -11.55
C VAL A 413 -6.76 1.09 -12.96
N SER A 414 -7.39 1.72 -13.96
CA SER A 414 -7.34 1.30 -15.36
C SER A 414 -5.93 1.33 -15.98
N LEU A 415 -5.00 2.03 -15.35
CA LEU A 415 -3.60 2.17 -15.81
C LEU A 415 -2.63 1.23 -15.09
N VAL A 416 -3.11 0.42 -14.15
CA VAL A 416 -2.24 -0.47 -13.36
C VAL A 416 -1.82 -1.67 -14.19
N THR A 417 -0.52 -1.99 -14.14
CA THR A 417 0.09 -3.12 -14.86
C THR A 417 0.88 -4.03 -13.92
N ALA A 418 1.34 -5.15 -14.44
CA ALA A 418 2.15 -6.10 -13.66
C ALA A 418 3.53 -5.54 -13.26
N GLU A 419 4.01 -4.52 -13.95
CA GLU A 419 5.31 -3.89 -13.76
C GLU A 419 5.28 -2.72 -12.77
N ASP A 420 4.08 -2.25 -12.42
CA ASP A 420 3.88 -1.03 -11.63
C ASP A 420 4.63 -1.07 -10.29
N MET A 421 4.66 -2.20 -9.58
CA MET A 421 5.36 -2.29 -8.30
C MET A 421 6.83 -1.87 -8.41
N THR A 422 7.58 -2.46 -9.32
CA THR A 422 9.00 -2.15 -9.50
C THR A 422 9.20 -0.73 -10.03
N ILE A 423 8.36 -0.30 -10.96
CA ILE A 423 8.48 1.03 -11.55
C ILE A 423 8.15 2.10 -10.51
N ASN A 424 7.05 1.94 -9.76
CA ASN A 424 6.55 2.93 -8.81
C ASN A 424 7.36 2.99 -7.52
N GLU A 425 7.92 1.87 -7.07
CA GLU A 425 8.64 1.83 -5.78
C GLU A 425 10.16 2.01 -5.93
N THR A 426 10.71 1.73 -7.12
CA THR A 426 12.16 1.74 -7.30
C THR A 426 12.62 2.64 -8.44
N LEU A 427 12.13 2.39 -9.67
CA LEU A 427 12.75 2.98 -10.85
C LEU A 427 12.38 4.47 -11.00
N PHE A 428 11.12 4.80 -10.87
CA PHE A 428 10.66 6.17 -11.00
C PHE A 428 11.04 7.06 -9.81
N PRO A 429 10.94 6.64 -8.53
CA PRO A 429 11.44 7.41 -7.39
C PRO A 429 12.93 7.75 -7.47
N ALA A 430 13.76 6.89 -8.08
CA ALA A 430 15.17 7.18 -8.32
C ALA A 430 15.35 8.37 -9.28
N ALA A 431 14.55 8.43 -10.36
CA ALA A 431 14.55 9.55 -11.31
C ALA A 431 14.03 10.84 -10.66
N VAL A 432 12.94 10.77 -9.90
CA VAL A 432 12.42 11.91 -9.13
C VAL A 432 13.50 12.48 -8.21
N THR A 433 14.16 11.61 -7.43
CA THR A 433 15.23 12.01 -6.51
C THR A 433 16.42 12.63 -7.25
N ALA A 434 16.85 12.05 -8.37
CA ALA A 434 17.97 12.59 -9.16
C ALA A 434 17.68 13.98 -9.67
N TYR A 435 16.47 14.23 -10.17
CA TYR A 435 16.05 15.55 -10.63
C TYR A 435 15.82 16.54 -9.49
N ALA A 436 15.04 16.18 -8.48
CA ALA A 436 14.70 17.04 -7.35
C ALA A 436 15.96 17.55 -6.62
N THR A 437 16.96 16.71 -6.43
CA THR A 437 18.22 17.07 -5.76
C THR A 437 19.26 17.73 -6.67
N GLY A 438 18.94 17.96 -7.94
CA GLY A 438 19.83 18.60 -8.91
C GLY A 438 21.03 17.75 -9.35
N LYS A 439 20.98 16.41 -9.12
CA LYS A 439 21.99 15.46 -9.63
C LYS A 439 21.86 15.26 -11.14
N SER A 440 20.67 15.47 -11.68
CA SER A 440 20.35 15.34 -13.10
C SER A 440 19.41 16.45 -13.53
N ASP A 441 19.46 16.86 -14.80
CA ASP A 441 18.38 17.63 -15.41
C ASP A 441 17.20 16.72 -15.78
N MET A 442 16.03 17.31 -16.12
CA MET A 442 14.81 16.59 -16.40
C MET A 442 14.98 15.58 -17.55
N ASP A 443 15.54 16.04 -18.68
CA ASP A 443 15.70 15.21 -19.88
C ASP A 443 16.59 13.98 -19.58
N THR A 444 17.67 14.19 -18.83
CA THR A 444 18.58 13.13 -18.41
C THR A 444 17.90 12.17 -17.44
N ALA A 445 17.18 12.67 -16.44
CA ALA A 445 16.47 11.84 -15.46
C ALA A 445 15.40 10.96 -16.13
N ILE A 446 14.63 11.52 -17.08
CA ILE A 446 13.62 10.76 -17.85
C ILE A 446 14.31 9.71 -18.75
N LYS A 447 15.39 10.08 -19.42
CA LYS A 447 16.15 9.14 -20.26
C LYS A 447 16.69 7.97 -19.43
N ASP A 448 17.28 8.25 -18.29
CA ASP A 448 17.86 7.23 -17.41
C ASP A 448 16.74 6.34 -16.81
N PHE A 449 15.59 6.92 -16.47
CA PHE A 449 14.40 6.17 -16.06
C PHE A 449 13.95 5.19 -17.14
N LYS A 450 13.74 5.68 -18.38
CA LYS A 450 13.33 4.81 -19.49
C LYS A 450 14.34 3.68 -19.75
N ALA A 451 15.64 3.98 -19.64
CA ALA A 451 16.69 2.97 -19.78
C ALA A 451 16.61 1.92 -18.65
N ALA A 452 16.42 2.35 -17.40
CA ALA A 452 16.27 1.45 -16.25
C ALA A 452 15.02 0.55 -16.37
N VAL A 453 13.90 1.08 -16.86
CA VAL A 453 12.70 0.27 -17.14
C VAL A 453 12.97 -0.77 -18.23
N HIS A 454 13.66 -0.39 -19.32
CA HIS A 454 14.03 -1.33 -20.38
C HIS A 454 15.01 -2.40 -19.91
N ASP A 455 16.00 -2.02 -19.10
CA ASP A 455 16.98 -2.96 -18.53
C ASP A 455 16.32 -3.99 -17.61
N THR A 456 15.28 -3.56 -16.88
CA THR A 456 14.47 -4.44 -16.01
C THR A 456 13.50 -5.30 -16.83
N TYR A 457 12.83 -4.70 -17.79
CA TYR A 457 11.80 -5.32 -18.62
C TYR A 457 12.18 -5.23 -20.10
N SER A 458 13.08 -6.11 -20.55
CA SER A 458 13.70 -6.06 -21.89
C SER A 458 12.73 -6.18 -23.08
N TYR A 459 11.45 -6.53 -22.85
CA TYR A 459 10.41 -6.51 -23.87
C TYR A 459 9.81 -5.11 -24.07
N LEU A 460 9.92 -4.21 -23.07
CA LEU A 460 9.53 -2.81 -23.21
C LEU A 460 10.59 -2.03 -23.99
N LYS A 461 10.16 -1.15 -24.88
CA LYS A 461 11.01 -0.46 -25.85
C LYS A 461 11.24 0.99 -25.43
N VAL A 462 12.45 1.46 -25.60
CA VAL A 462 12.80 2.87 -25.52
C VAL A 462 12.78 3.46 -26.94
N GLU A 463 12.03 4.56 -27.14
CA GLU A 463 12.14 5.37 -28.36
C GLU A 463 13.25 6.42 -28.25
#